data_3bf94af01b487556cdbc75bd9c9b0d2b
#
_entry.id   3bf94af01b487556cdbc75bd9c9b0d2b
#
_cell.length_a   1.000
_cell.length_b   1.000
_cell.length_c   1.000
_cell.angle_alpha   90.00
_cell.angle_beta   90.00
_cell.angle_gamma   90.00
#
_symmetry.space_group_name_H-M   'P 1'
#
loop_
_entity.id
_entity.type
_entity.pdbx_description
1 polymer ?
#
loop_
_entity_poly.entity_id
_entity_poly.type
_entity_poly.pdbx_seq_one_letter_code
_entity_poly.pdbx_strand_id
1 'polypeptide(L)'
;MSYDVAIIGAGVSGAMVARELSRYNIKVALVEKCSDMAMGTTKANSAIVHAGFDAMPGTLKARLNVEGTAAMPGLCETLHVPFKPIGSYVVAFSNEEVETLEELKARGEENGVPGLEILDKEAIHREEPNLSDEAVAALYAPTAGIVCPYELTIATVENAVMNGVEFFRNFDVTAIEKNAQGNFVLKSDAGEIEAEYVVNAAGVFCDKVASLIGDDSITIIPRKGEYMLMDRAVGDKVKHTIFQCPSKMGKGVLVTPTVDGNLLVGPSAVDIDEKDDCSTTADGTNGVFKTALRSVPSLSTRDVITSFAGIRAHSTGDDFIIAPSEKDAKFINVAGIESPGLSSAPAIGLYVCDMILQDKGKVSEKADFIPGRPAPVRFRHMSAEERKALVEKNSAYGRVICRCETITEGEILDAIHAPAGAIDVDGVKRRTRARMGRCQGGFCGSKVVEILARELGQELDEITKCGGESKILFGRTK
;
A
#
# COMPACT_ATOMS: atom_id res chain seq x y z
N MET A 1 -24.80 14.75 6.26
CA MET A 1 -24.26 15.43 5.08
C MET A 1 -24.54 14.55 3.87
N SER A 2 -24.83 15.14 2.69
CA SER A 2 -25.18 14.37 1.49
C SER A 2 -24.10 14.48 0.44
N TYR A 3 -23.72 13.35 -0.16
CA TYR A 3 -22.67 13.17 -1.16
C TYR A 3 -23.22 12.46 -2.40
N ASP A 4 -22.53 12.61 -3.52
CA ASP A 4 -22.82 11.80 -4.70
C ASP A 4 -22.27 10.38 -4.51
N VAL A 5 -21.06 10.27 -3.95
CA VAL A 5 -20.38 8.98 -3.74
C VAL A 5 -19.77 8.92 -2.33
N ALA A 6 -20.03 7.83 -1.60
CA ALA A 6 -19.31 7.47 -0.39
C ALA A 6 -18.42 6.25 -0.65
N ILE A 7 -17.14 6.35 -0.31
CA ILE A 7 -16.15 5.28 -0.47
C ILE A 7 -15.78 4.74 0.91
N ILE A 8 -15.99 3.45 1.15
CA ILE A 8 -15.70 2.79 2.43
C ILE A 8 -14.31 2.13 2.33
N GLY A 9 -13.37 2.65 3.10
CA GLY A 9 -11.99 2.18 3.18
C GLY A 9 -10.99 3.07 2.43
N ALA A 10 -10.05 3.66 3.18
CA ALA A 10 -8.95 4.49 2.66
C ALA A 10 -7.64 3.68 2.46
N GLY A 11 -7.76 2.43 2.01
CA GLY A 11 -6.67 1.66 1.43
C GLY A 11 -6.32 2.17 0.02
N VAL A 12 -5.31 1.57 -0.62
CA VAL A 12 -4.84 2.02 -1.94
C VAL A 12 -5.95 2.04 -3.00
N SER A 13 -6.85 1.06 -3.00
CA SER A 13 -7.95 0.99 -3.98
C SER A 13 -8.97 2.12 -3.76
N GLY A 14 -9.47 2.30 -2.53
CA GLY A 14 -10.42 3.39 -2.23
C GLY A 14 -9.80 4.77 -2.42
N ALA A 15 -8.51 4.94 -2.10
CA ALA A 15 -7.79 6.19 -2.34
C ALA A 15 -7.71 6.53 -3.84
N MET A 16 -7.42 5.54 -4.71
CA MET A 16 -7.37 5.74 -6.16
C MET A 16 -8.75 6.09 -6.72
N VAL A 17 -9.81 5.39 -6.28
CA VAL A 17 -11.19 5.73 -6.66
C VAL A 17 -11.53 7.17 -6.24
N ALA A 18 -11.21 7.57 -5.01
CA ALA A 18 -11.46 8.91 -4.50
C ALA A 18 -10.74 9.97 -5.35
N ARG A 19 -9.47 9.73 -5.71
CA ARG A 19 -8.69 10.65 -6.54
C ARG A 19 -9.29 10.78 -7.95
N GLU A 20 -9.63 9.69 -8.61
CA GLU A 20 -10.18 9.77 -9.97
C GLU A 20 -11.54 10.43 -9.98
N LEU A 21 -12.43 10.13 -9.03
CA LEU A 21 -13.71 10.82 -8.88
C LEU A 21 -13.54 12.31 -8.55
N SER A 22 -12.49 12.70 -7.82
CA SER A 22 -12.21 14.10 -7.47
C SER A 22 -11.93 15.01 -8.68
N ARG A 23 -11.70 14.44 -9.87
CA ARG A 23 -11.54 15.19 -11.13
C ARG A 23 -12.83 15.79 -11.62
N TYR A 24 -13.97 15.31 -11.15
CA TYR A 24 -15.29 15.64 -11.66
C TYR A 24 -16.07 16.49 -10.65
N ASN A 25 -17.08 17.22 -11.16
CA ASN A 25 -17.97 18.05 -10.35
C ASN A 25 -19.01 17.18 -9.59
N ILE A 26 -18.51 16.34 -8.70
CA ILE A 26 -19.27 15.47 -7.79
C ILE A 26 -18.72 15.61 -6.37
N LYS A 27 -19.57 15.40 -5.37
CA LYS A 27 -19.17 15.39 -3.96
C LYS A 27 -18.82 13.98 -3.52
N VAL A 28 -17.61 13.79 -3.02
CA VAL A 28 -17.10 12.49 -2.60
C VAL A 28 -16.76 12.52 -1.11
N ALA A 29 -17.28 11.53 -0.36
CA ALA A 29 -16.83 11.20 0.99
C ALA A 29 -15.94 9.96 0.93
N LEU A 30 -14.78 10.01 1.56
CA LEU A 30 -13.91 8.87 1.80
C LEU A 30 -13.93 8.57 3.30
N VAL A 31 -14.45 7.40 3.71
CA VAL A 31 -14.55 7.02 5.12
C VAL A 31 -13.58 5.91 5.47
N GLU A 32 -12.92 6.01 6.63
CA GLU A 32 -11.96 5.04 7.13
C GLU A 32 -12.22 4.75 8.62
N LYS A 33 -12.31 3.47 8.99
CA LYS A 33 -12.52 3.04 10.37
C LYS A 33 -11.35 3.37 11.30
N CYS A 34 -10.15 3.44 10.75
CA CYS A 34 -8.94 3.74 11.50
C CYS A 34 -8.67 5.25 11.61
N SER A 35 -7.69 5.62 12.43
CA SER A 35 -7.23 7.00 12.63
C SER A 35 -6.51 7.60 11.42
N ASP A 36 -6.15 6.80 10.42
CA ASP A 36 -5.41 7.27 9.24
C ASP A 36 -5.67 6.35 8.04
N MET A 37 -5.35 6.82 6.83
CA MET A 37 -5.38 5.99 5.62
C MET A 37 -4.27 4.93 5.61
N ALA A 38 -4.40 3.95 4.71
CA ALA A 38 -3.43 2.87 4.50
C ALA A 38 -3.18 1.98 5.74
N MET A 39 -4.14 1.87 6.66
CA MET A 39 -3.94 1.15 7.92
C MET A 39 -4.10 -0.37 7.82
N GLY A 40 -4.74 -0.88 6.75
CA GLY A 40 -4.92 -2.31 6.48
C GLY A 40 -3.76 -2.93 5.69
N THR A 41 -4.09 -3.80 4.73
CA THR A 41 -3.15 -4.51 3.83
C THR A 41 -2.17 -3.59 3.12
N THR A 42 -2.57 -2.35 2.83
CA THR A 42 -1.76 -1.38 2.09
C THR A 42 -0.44 -1.04 2.78
N LYS A 43 -0.37 -0.96 4.11
CA LYS A 43 0.90 -0.68 4.84
C LYS A 43 1.81 -1.89 5.00
N ALA A 44 1.32 -3.10 4.71
CA ALA A 44 1.99 -4.34 5.06
C ALA A 44 1.92 -5.36 3.91
N ASN A 45 2.68 -5.09 2.86
CA ASN A 45 2.82 -5.92 1.66
C ASN A 45 4.26 -5.86 1.12
N SER A 46 4.50 -6.50 -0.02
CA SER A 46 5.84 -6.60 -0.63
C SER A 46 6.30 -5.32 -1.33
N ALA A 47 5.48 -4.30 -1.45
CA ALA A 47 5.81 -3.02 -2.11
C ALA A 47 6.16 -3.13 -3.61
N ILE A 48 5.72 -4.20 -4.27
CA ILE A 48 6.08 -4.52 -5.66
C ILE A 48 5.02 -4.01 -6.63
N VAL A 49 5.48 -3.40 -7.71
CA VAL A 49 4.71 -3.16 -8.92
C VAL A 49 5.01 -4.32 -9.87
N HIS A 50 4.08 -5.28 -9.95
CA HIS A 50 4.20 -6.49 -10.74
C HIS A 50 4.00 -6.21 -12.22
N ALA A 51 4.81 -6.82 -13.09
CA ALA A 51 4.73 -6.63 -14.53
C ALA A 51 3.41 -7.09 -15.16
N GLY A 52 2.80 -8.19 -14.66
CA GLY A 52 1.52 -8.69 -15.17
C GLY A 52 1.53 -10.11 -15.76
N PHE A 53 2.64 -10.83 -15.63
CA PHE A 53 2.81 -12.17 -16.25
C PHE A 53 2.11 -13.32 -15.49
N ASP A 54 1.68 -13.11 -14.25
CA ASP A 54 1.23 -14.20 -13.38
C ASP A 54 -0.29 -14.47 -13.46
N ALA A 55 -1.10 -13.42 -13.63
CA ALA A 55 -2.55 -13.55 -13.65
C ALA A 55 -3.03 -14.25 -14.93
N MET A 56 -4.11 -15.03 -14.82
CA MET A 56 -4.69 -15.76 -15.96
C MET A 56 -5.24 -14.77 -17.00
N PRO A 57 -4.94 -14.97 -18.29
CA PRO A 57 -5.45 -14.15 -19.38
C PRO A 57 -6.98 -14.04 -19.37
N GLY A 58 -7.49 -12.88 -19.74
CA GLY A 58 -8.93 -12.60 -19.77
C GLY A 58 -9.55 -12.20 -18.44
N THR A 59 -8.81 -12.25 -17.32
CA THR A 59 -9.28 -11.82 -16.01
C THR A 59 -9.13 -10.29 -15.83
N LEU A 60 -9.93 -9.70 -14.93
CA LEU A 60 -9.74 -8.31 -14.49
C LEU A 60 -8.36 -8.13 -13.86
N LYS A 61 -7.92 -9.10 -13.07
CA LYS A 61 -6.60 -9.14 -12.42
C LYS A 61 -5.46 -8.99 -13.44
N ALA A 62 -5.53 -9.71 -14.58
CA ALA A 62 -4.53 -9.59 -15.65
C ALA A 62 -4.54 -8.21 -16.30
N ARG A 63 -5.71 -7.77 -16.76
CA ARG A 63 -5.88 -6.49 -17.45
C ARG A 63 -5.47 -5.30 -16.59
N LEU A 64 -6.08 -5.19 -15.40
CA LEU A 64 -5.85 -4.04 -14.51
C LEU A 64 -4.43 -4.00 -13.95
N ASN A 65 -3.75 -5.17 -13.86
CA ASN A 65 -2.33 -5.16 -13.47
C ASN A 65 -1.46 -4.53 -14.57
N VAL A 66 -1.60 -4.92 -15.81
CA VAL A 66 -0.80 -4.37 -16.92
C VAL A 66 -1.07 -2.88 -17.10
N GLU A 67 -2.35 -2.47 -17.11
CA GLU A 67 -2.76 -1.07 -17.22
C GLU A 67 -2.23 -0.23 -16.03
N GLY A 68 -2.39 -0.72 -14.81
CA GLY A 68 -1.94 -0.03 -13.60
C GLY A 68 -0.42 0.07 -13.52
N THR A 69 0.31 -0.97 -13.92
CA THR A 69 1.77 -0.95 -13.97
C THR A 69 2.28 0.07 -14.98
N ALA A 70 1.65 0.18 -16.13
CA ALA A 70 1.99 1.19 -17.12
C ALA A 70 1.74 2.62 -16.63
N ALA A 71 0.69 2.84 -15.84
CA ALA A 71 0.34 4.15 -15.27
C ALA A 71 1.21 4.54 -14.05
N MET A 72 1.79 3.58 -13.34
CA MET A 72 2.46 3.79 -12.05
C MET A 72 3.60 4.82 -12.10
N PRO A 73 4.54 4.81 -13.07
CA PRO A 73 5.64 5.77 -13.12
C PRO A 73 5.14 7.22 -13.19
N GLY A 74 4.22 7.53 -14.12
CA GLY A 74 3.67 8.88 -14.30
C GLY A 74 2.84 9.35 -13.09
N LEU A 75 2.09 8.43 -12.46
CA LEU A 75 1.36 8.74 -11.22
C LEU A 75 2.32 9.06 -10.07
N CYS A 76 3.37 8.27 -9.89
CA CYS A 76 4.38 8.47 -8.84
C CYS A 76 5.15 9.78 -9.05
N GLU A 77 5.49 10.14 -10.30
CA GLU A 77 6.10 11.42 -10.63
C GLU A 77 5.18 12.58 -10.27
N THR A 78 3.92 12.54 -10.70
CA THR A 78 2.91 13.58 -10.45
C THR A 78 2.64 13.78 -8.95
N LEU A 79 2.65 12.70 -8.17
CA LEU A 79 2.40 12.71 -6.73
C LEU A 79 3.67 12.81 -5.88
N HIS A 80 4.84 12.93 -6.49
CA HIS A 80 6.16 12.95 -5.82
C HIS A 80 6.39 11.75 -4.89
N VAL A 81 5.99 10.56 -5.33
CA VAL A 81 6.20 9.29 -4.63
C VAL A 81 7.41 8.57 -5.22
N PRO A 82 8.36 8.10 -4.41
CA PRO A 82 9.48 7.34 -4.92
C PRO A 82 9.03 6.04 -5.60
N PHE A 83 9.41 5.88 -6.86
CA PHE A 83 9.25 4.66 -7.65
C PHE A 83 10.61 4.26 -8.24
N LYS A 84 10.92 2.96 -8.25
CA LYS A 84 12.14 2.43 -8.86
C LYS A 84 11.78 1.31 -9.84
N PRO A 85 12.02 1.49 -11.15
CA PRO A 85 11.80 0.46 -12.17
C PRO A 85 12.97 -0.53 -12.17
N ILE A 86 13.04 -1.39 -11.15
CA ILE A 86 14.17 -2.30 -10.95
C ILE A 86 14.02 -3.63 -11.69
N GLY A 87 12.87 -3.90 -12.29
CA GLY A 87 12.58 -5.22 -12.86
C GLY A 87 12.37 -6.31 -11.80
N SER A 88 12.05 -7.51 -12.27
CA SER A 88 11.96 -8.69 -11.40
C SER A 88 12.44 -9.94 -12.10
N TYR A 89 12.94 -10.90 -11.31
CA TYR A 89 13.30 -12.24 -11.74
C TYR A 89 12.41 -13.28 -11.05
N VAL A 90 11.89 -14.23 -11.83
CA VAL A 90 11.40 -15.51 -11.29
C VAL A 90 12.48 -16.53 -11.54
N VAL A 91 13.13 -17.02 -10.48
CA VAL A 91 14.32 -17.87 -10.58
C VAL A 91 13.93 -19.34 -10.52
N ALA A 92 14.43 -20.10 -11.48
CA ALA A 92 14.36 -21.56 -11.52
C ALA A 92 15.65 -22.18 -10.94
N PHE A 93 15.47 -23.21 -10.12
CA PHE A 93 16.54 -23.96 -9.47
C PHE A 93 16.63 -25.42 -9.96
N SER A 94 15.83 -25.78 -10.95
CA SER A 94 15.88 -27.07 -11.64
C SER A 94 15.40 -26.93 -13.08
N ASN A 95 15.67 -27.94 -13.91
CA ASN A 95 15.21 -27.93 -15.29
C ASN A 95 13.66 -28.04 -15.40
N GLU A 96 13.02 -28.71 -14.44
CA GLU A 96 11.55 -28.78 -14.39
C GLU A 96 10.95 -27.40 -14.08
N GLU A 97 11.62 -26.59 -13.24
CA GLU A 97 11.19 -25.21 -12.96
C GLU A 97 11.34 -24.28 -14.18
N VAL A 98 12.23 -24.61 -15.15
CA VAL A 98 12.35 -23.85 -16.42
C VAL A 98 11.09 -23.95 -17.27
N GLU A 99 10.42 -25.09 -17.30
CA GLU A 99 9.13 -25.25 -17.99
C GLU A 99 8.08 -24.27 -17.42
N THR A 100 8.08 -24.07 -16.10
CA THR A 100 7.23 -23.07 -15.43
C THR A 100 7.55 -21.64 -15.89
N LEU A 101 8.83 -21.31 -16.11
CA LEU A 101 9.22 -20.00 -16.64
C LEU A 101 8.68 -19.76 -18.04
N GLU A 102 8.71 -20.78 -18.93
CA GLU A 102 8.16 -20.69 -20.29
C GLU A 102 6.63 -20.50 -20.25
N GLU A 103 5.93 -21.20 -19.37
CA GLU A 103 4.49 -21.03 -19.18
C GLU A 103 4.16 -19.61 -18.70
N LEU A 104 4.92 -19.08 -17.70
CA LEU A 104 4.73 -17.72 -17.18
C LEU A 104 5.05 -16.66 -18.26
N LYS A 105 6.08 -16.90 -19.08
CA LYS A 105 6.44 -16.00 -20.19
C LYS A 105 5.31 -15.97 -21.22
N ALA A 106 4.83 -17.11 -21.69
CA ALA A 106 3.75 -17.21 -22.66
C ALA A 106 2.47 -16.51 -22.15
N ARG A 107 2.11 -16.74 -20.89
CA ARG A 107 0.99 -16.08 -20.22
C ARG A 107 1.17 -14.56 -20.15
N GLY A 108 2.36 -14.09 -19.79
CA GLY A 108 2.67 -12.67 -19.72
C GLY A 108 2.62 -11.99 -21.09
N GLU A 109 3.08 -12.65 -22.16
CA GLU A 109 2.99 -12.16 -23.53
C GLU A 109 1.51 -12.06 -23.99
N GLU A 110 0.67 -13.04 -23.64
CA GLU A 110 -0.78 -13.00 -23.90
C GLU A 110 -1.46 -11.86 -23.12
N ASN A 111 -1.02 -11.57 -21.90
CA ASN A 111 -1.49 -10.43 -21.10
C ASN A 111 -0.98 -9.07 -21.63
N GLY A 112 -0.06 -9.05 -22.60
CA GLY A 112 0.52 -7.83 -23.18
C GLY A 112 1.68 -7.25 -22.38
N VAL A 113 2.36 -8.04 -21.53
CA VAL A 113 3.55 -7.59 -20.80
C VAL A 113 4.74 -7.48 -21.74
N PRO A 114 5.36 -6.29 -21.91
CA PRO A 114 6.45 -6.14 -22.86
C PRO A 114 7.79 -6.60 -22.28
N GLY A 115 8.66 -7.11 -23.14
CA GLY A 115 10.07 -7.34 -22.87
C GLY A 115 10.39 -8.51 -21.94
N LEU A 116 9.49 -9.49 -21.81
CA LEU A 116 9.74 -10.71 -21.06
C LEU A 116 10.83 -11.56 -21.73
N GLU A 117 11.84 -11.96 -20.94
CA GLU A 117 12.98 -12.72 -21.42
C GLU A 117 13.36 -13.82 -20.42
N ILE A 118 13.71 -15.02 -20.93
CA ILE A 118 14.32 -16.05 -20.09
C ILE A 118 15.82 -15.93 -20.23
N LEU A 119 16.46 -15.65 -19.10
CA LEU A 119 17.90 -15.49 -18.95
C LEU A 119 18.52 -16.82 -18.49
N ASP A 120 19.69 -17.11 -19.04
CA ASP A 120 20.51 -18.24 -18.59
C ASP A 120 21.28 -17.95 -17.29
N LYS A 121 21.93 -18.98 -16.77
CA LYS A 121 22.71 -18.91 -15.53
C LYS A 121 23.78 -17.81 -15.57
N GLU A 122 24.48 -17.66 -16.70
CA GLU A 122 25.59 -16.69 -16.81
C GLU A 122 25.05 -15.26 -16.79
N ALA A 123 23.96 -15.02 -17.50
CA ALA A 123 23.31 -13.70 -17.55
C ALA A 123 22.78 -13.28 -16.18
N ILE A 124 22.08 -14.17 -15.46
CA ILE A 124 21.54 -13.84 -14.13
C ILE A 124 22.63 -13.58 -13.10
N HIS A 125 23.73 -14.37 -13.08
CA HIS A 125 24.82 -14.16 -12.12
C HIS A 125 25.66 -12.90 -12.41
N ARG A 126 25.72 -12.48 -13.66
CA ARG A 126 26.35 -11.20 -14.02
C ARG A 126 25.60 -10.01 -13.41
N GLU A 127 24.28 -10.04 -13.44
CA GLU A 127 23.44 -8.97 -12.91
C GLU A 127 23.21 -9.11 -11.40
N GLU A 128 23.04 -10.33 -10.91
CA GLU A 128 22.74 -10.67 -9.51
C GLU A 128 23.79 -11.63 -8.92
N PRO A 129 24.99 -11.13 -8.62
CA PRO A 129 26.11 -11.99 -8.18
C PRO A 129 25.91 -12.65 -6.81
N ASN A 130 24.93 -12.22 -6.03
CA ASN A 130 24.60 -12.81 -4.73
C ASN A 130 23.51 -13.89 -4.79
N LEU A 131 22.98 -14.20 -5.99
CA LEU A 131 22.09 -15.33 -6.14
C LEU A 131 22.81 -16.65 -5.90
N SER A 132 22.05 -17.65 -5.46
CA SER A 132 22.53 -19.01 -5.27
C SER A 132 23.11 -19.59 -6.56
N ASP A 133 24.25 -20.28 -6.47
CA ASP A 133 24.85 -21.03 -7.57
C ASP A 133 23.96 -22.16 -8.11
N GLU A 134 22.90 -22.54 -7.37
CA GLU A 134 21.88 -23.51 -7.80
C GLU A 134 20.89 -22.92 -8.81
N ALA A 135 20.84 -21.60 -8.99
CA ALA A 135 19.99 -20.96 -9.97
C ALA A 135 20.44 -21.34 -11.40
N VAL A 136 19.50 -21.84 -12.21
CA VAL A 136 19.80 -22.34 -13.57
C VAL A 136 19.27 -21.41 -14.67
N ALA A 137 18.15 -20.72 -14.43
CA ALA A 137 17.53 -19.75 -15.33
C ALA A 137 16.66 -18.78 -14.56
N ALA A 138 16.23 -17.69 -15.20
CA ALA A 138 15.23 -16.78 -14.65
C ALA A 138 14.36 -16.16 -15.74
N LEU A 139 13.07 -15.97 -15.47
CA LEU A 139 12.20 -15.09 -16.25
C LEU A 139 12.44 -13.64 -15.77
N TYR A 140 12.94 -12.80 -16.65
CA TYR A 140 13.11 -11.37 -16.43
C TYR A 140 11.88 -10.61 -16.92
N ALA A 141 11.36 -9.73 -16.06
CA ALA A 141 10.27 -8.82 -16.38
C ALA A 141 10.72 -7.38 -16.13
N PRO A 142 11.13 -6.63 -17.18
CA PRO A 142 11.75 -5.30 -17.03
C PRO A 142 10.79 -4.22 -16.56
N THR A 143 9.50 -4.38 -16.79
CA THR A 143 8.47 -3.39 -16.41
C THR A 143 8.07 -3.45 -14.93
N ALA A 144 8.53 -4.47 -14.21
CA ALA A 144 8.32 -4.54 -12.77
C ALA A 144 9.13 -3.47 -12.03
N GLY A 145 8.65 -3.08 -10.85
CA GLY A 145 9.32 -2.09 -10.02
C GLY A 145 8.92 -2.18 -8.56
N ILE A 146 9.37 -1.21 -7.77
CA ILE A 146 9.02 -1.08 -6.37
C ILE A 146 8.55 0.34 -6.06
N VAL A 147 7.59 0.45 -5.13
CA VAL A 147 7.01 1.72 -4.66
C VAL A 147 6.74 1.63 -3.16
N CYS A 148 6.72 2.76 -2.45
CA CYS A 148 6.25 2.77 -1.07
C CYS A 148 4.71 2.78 -1.05
N PRO A 149 4.02 1.68 -0.65
CA PRO A 149 2.58 1.57 -0.83
C PRO A 149 1.77 2.51 0.07
N TYR A 150 2.21 2.73 1.32
CA TYR A 150 1.54 3.68 2.21
C TYR A 150 1.81 5.12 1.80
N GLU A 151 2.99 5.46 1.29
CA GLU A 151 3.30 6.80 0.79
C GLU A 151 2.50 7.12 -0.48
N LEU A 152 2.37 6.16 -1.40
CA LEU A 152 1.50 6.28 -2.57
C LEU A 152 0.05 6.57 -2.17
N THR A 153 -0.47 5.81 -1.20
CA THR A 153 -1.84 5.98 -0.73
C THR A 153 -2.04 7.33 -0.03
N ILE A 154 -1.12 7.74 0.84
CA ILE A 154 -1.16 9.05 1.50
C ILE A 154 -1.16 10.17 0.45
N ALA A 155 -0.24 10.11 -0.52
CA ALA A 155 -0.15 11.10 -1.59
C ALA A 155 -1.44 11.19 -2.41
N THR A 156 -2.06 10.04 -2.67
CA THR A 156 -3.32 9.93 -3.41
C THR A 156 -4.48 10.55 -2.63
N VAL A 157 -4.61 10.25 -1.33
CA VAL A 157 -5.66 10.84 -0.47
C VAL A 157 -5.45 12.34 -0.29
N GLU A 158 -4.21 12.80 -0.05
CA GLU A 158 -3.91 14.23 0.04
C GLU A 158 -4.31 14.96 -1.24
N ASN A 159 -3.99 14.41 -2.42
CA ASN A 159 -4.39 14.98 -3.69
C ASN A 159 -5.92 14.99 -3.87
N ALA A 160 -6.61 13.93 -3.47
CA ALA A 160 -8.08 13.87 -3.49
C ALA A 160 -8.71 14.94 -2.58
N VAL A 161 -8.18 15.13 -1.36
CA VAL A 161 -8.64 16.16 -0.41
C VAL A 161 -8.39 17.56 -0.96
N MET A 162 -7.24 17.83 -1.57
CA MET A 162 -6.96 19.11 -2.26
C MET A 162 -7.96 19.39 -3.38
N ASN A 163 -8.56 18.38 -3.96
CA ASN A 163 -9.60 18.46 -4.98
C ASN A 163 -11.03 18.33 -4.44
N GLY A 164 -11.21 18.48 -3.13
CA GLY A 164 -12.52 18.60 -2.49
C GLY A 164 -13.17 17.30 -2.03
N VAL A 165 -12.42 16.17 -1.97
CA VAL A 165 -12.89 14.97 -1.27
C VAL A 165 -12.87 15.23 0.23
N GLU A 166 -13.95 14.90 0.92
CA GLU A 166 -14.00 14.95 2.37
C GLU A 166 -13.55 13.61 2.96
N PHE A 167 -12.50 13.62 3.78
CA PHE A 167 -11.93 12.44 4.39
C PHE A 167 -12.32 12.32 5.86
N PHE A 168 -13.05 11.25 6.20
CA PHE A 168 -13.56 10.93 7.53
C PHE A 168 -12.77 9.78 8.13
N ARG A 169 -12.05 10.05 9.21
CA ARG A 169 -11.30 9.07 10.02
C ARG A 169 -12.15 8.61 11.18
N ASN A 170 -11.81 7.45 11.76
CA ASN A 170 -12.53 6.85 12.87
C ASN A 170 -14.03 6.69 12.57
N PHE A 171 -14.38 6.46 11.30
CA PHE A 171 -15.73 6.26 10.82
C PHE A 171 -15.90 4.77 10.44
N ASP A 172 -16.16 3.94 11.43
CA ASP A 172 -16.44 2.51 11.23
C ASP A 172 -17.90 2.33 10.83
N VAL A 173 -18.14 1.89 9.60
CA VAL A 173 -19.50 1.70 9.09
C VAL A 173 -20.09 0.44 9.70
N THR A 174 -21.07 0.62 10.59
CA THR A 174 -21.74 -0.47 11.32
C THR A 174 -23.10 -0.83 10.76
N ALA A 175 -23.74 0.07 10.00
CA ALA A 175 -25.00 -0.19 9.30
C ALA A 175 -25.10 0.62 8.02
N ILE A 176 -25.82 0.11 7.04
CA ILE A 176 -26.16 0.80 5.79
C ILE A 176 -27.66 0.64 5.55
N GLU A 177 -28.38 1.74 5.46
CA GLU A 177 -29.82 1.78 5.24
C GLU A 177 -30.14 2.60 3.99
N LYS A 178 -31.39 2.51 3.50
CA LYS A 178 -31.90 3.41 2.45
C LYS A 178 -32.86 4.42 3.06
N ASN A 179 -32.69 5.69 2.68
CA ASN A 179 -33.66 6.73 3.04
C ASN A 179 -34.86 6.75 2.07
N ALA A 180 -35.81 7.65 2.33
CA ALA A 180 -37.05 7.80 1.52
C ALA A 180 -36.76 8.20 0.05
N GLN A 181 -35.60 8.79 -0.23
CA GLN A 181 -35.17 9.22 -1.57
C GLN A 181 -34.40 8.07 -2.30
N GLY A 182 -34.17 6.96 -1.64
CA GLY A 182 -33.42 5.82 -2.17
C GLY A 182 -31.89 5.95 -2.05
N ASN A 183 -31.39 6.97 -1.36
CA ASN A 183 -29.96 7.12 -1.08
C ASN A 183 -29.52 6.21 0.08
N PHE A 184 -28.27 5.80 0.05
CA PHE A 184 -27.66 5.08 1.17
C PHE A 184 -27.40 6.01 2.35
N VAL A 185 -27.61 5.52 3.55
CA VAL A 185 -27.24 6.17 4.82
C VAL A 185 -26.26 5.24 5.53
N LEU A 186 -24.99 5.63 5.53
CA LEU A 186 -23.93 4.93 6.23
C LEU A 186 -23.92 5.40 7.69
N LYS A 187 -24.03 4.47 8.63
CA LYS A 187 -24.06 4.76 10.07
C LYS A 187 -22.78 4.31 10.76
N SER A 188 -22.33 5.14 11.67
CA SER A 188 -21.17 4.93 12.54
C SER A 188 -21.41 5.60 13.89
N ASP A 189 -20.66 5.23 14.91
CA ASP A 189 -20.64 5.97 16.18
C ASP A 189 -20.17 7.43 16.02
N ALA A 190 -19.43 7.74 14.95
CA ALA A 190 -18.99 9.08 14.59
C ALA A 190 -20.07 9.93 13.90
N GLY A 191 -21.24 9.34 13.53
CA GLY A 191 -22.33 10.02 12.86
C GLY A 191 -22.84 9.30 11.63
N GLU A 192 -23.53 10.03 10.75
CA GLU A 192 -24.18 9.50 9.55
C GLU A 192 -23.72 10.25 8.29
N ILE A 193 -23.54 9.50 7.19
CA ILE A 193 -23.22 10.00 5.85
C ILE A 193 -24.26 9.47 4.88
N GLU A 194 -24.89 10.38 4.13
CA GLU A 194 -25.82 10.04 3.07
C GLU A 194 -25.11 10.10 1.71
N ALA A 195 -25.32 9.12 0.83
CA ALA A 195 -24.75 9.09 -0.50
C ALA A 195 -25.64 8.39 -1.53
N GLU A 196 -25.58 8.86 -2.78
CA GLU A 196 -26.28 8.23 -3.89
C GLU A 196 -25.63 6.90 -4.28
N TYR A 197 -24.29 6.87 -4.37
CA TYR A 197 -23.49 5.68 -4.65
C TYR A 197 -22.63 5.33 -3.45
N VAL A 198 -22.38 4.03 -3.26
CA VAL A 198 -21.43 3.51 -2.29
C VAL A 198 -20.40 2.65 -3.00
N VAL A 199 -19.12 2.88 -2.73
CA VAL A 199 -18.02 2.01 -3.15
C VAL A 199 -17.47 1.27 -1.94
N ASN A 200 -17.62 -0.04 -1.92
CA ASN A 200 -17.09 -0.92 -0.90
C ASN A 200 -15.64 -1.30 -1.22
N ALA A 201 -14.68 -0.54 -0.71
CA ALA A 201 -13.24 -0.80 -0.84
C ALA A 201 -12.60 -1.17 0.53
N ALA A 202 -13.35 -1.87 1.38
CA ALA A 202 -13.00 -2.18 2.76
C ALA A 202 -11.94 -3.31 2.92
N GLY A 203 -11.29 -3.73 1.82
CA GLY A 203 -10.20 -4.71 1.84
C GLY A 203 -10.63 -6.06 2.42
N VAL A 204 -9.96 -6.52 3.47
CA VAL A 204 -10.30 -7.81 4.11
C VAL A 204 -11.70 -7.84 4.75
N PHE A 205 -12.35 -6.69 4.90
CA PHE A 205 -13.69 -6.56 5.47
C PHE A 205 -14.79 -6.31 4.42
N CYS A 206 -14.47 -6.41 3.11
CA CYS A 206 -15.45 -6.16 2.05
C CYS A 206 -16.69 -7.04 2.14
N ASP A 207 -16.56 -8.30 2.52
CA ASP A 207 -17.67 -9.23 2.74
C ASP A 207 -18.59 -8.77 3.88
N LYS A 208 -18.01 -8.34 5.02
CA LYS A 208 -18.76 -7.80 6.14
C LYS A 208 -19.54 -6.53 5.77
N VAL A 209 -18.91 -5.65 4.98
CA VAL A 209 -19.56 -4.41 4.51
C VAL A 209 -20.66 -4.73 3.49
N ALA A 210 -20.45 -5.68 2.58
CA ALA A 210 -21.48 -6.13 1.65
C ALA A 210 -22.70 -6.73 2.37
N SER A 211 -22.48 -7.53 3.42
CA SER A 211 -23.57 -8.11 4.22
C SER A 211 -24.47 -7.04 4.88
N LEU A 212 -23.98 -5.81 5.11
CA LEU A 212 -24.79 -4.73 5.68
C LEU A 212 -25.97 -4.31 4.76
N ILE A 213 -25.90 -4.63 3.46
CA ILE A 213 -27.00 -4.45 2.52
C ILE A 213 -27.67 -5.77 2.12
N GLY A 214 -27.34 -6.89 2.81
CA GLY A 214 -27.84 -8.22 2.52
C GLY A 214 -27.19 -8.88 1.31
N ASP A 215 -25.99 -8.45 0.90
CA ASP A 215 -25.18 -9.08 -0.14
C ASP A 215 -24.15 -10.03 0.49
N ASP A 216 -24.49 -11.31 0.52
CA ASP A 216 -23.65 -12.39 1.07
C ASP A 216 -22.92 -13.17 -0.05
N SER A 217 -22.86 -12.63 -1.28
CA SER A 217 -22.21 -13.28 -2.41
C SER A 217 -20.69 -13.27 -2.32
N ILE A 218 -20.10 -12.40 -1.49
CA ILE A 218 -18.66 -12.23 -1.34
C ILE A 218 -18.18 -12.96 -0.09
N THR A 219 -17.11 -13.72 -0.23
CA THR A 219 -16.40 -14.34 0.90
C THR A 219 -14.92 -13.97 0.82
N ILE A 220 -14.38 -13.36 1.87
CA ILE A 220 -12.97 -13.01 1.98
C ILE A 220 -12.28 -13.88 3.01
N ILE A 221 -11.31 -14.63 2.54
CA ILE A 221 -10.43 -15.48 3.35
C ILE A 221 -9.20 -14.64 3.70
N PRO A 222 -9.00 -14.31 5.00
CA PRO A 222 -7.81 -13.55 5.40
C PRO A 222 -6.55 -14.42 5.27
N ARG A 223 -5.66 -14.06 4.35
CA ARG A 223 -4.39 -14.76 4.11
C ARG A 223 -3.22 -13.96 4.63
N LYS A 224 -2.66 -14.38 5.77
CA LYS A 224 -1.55 -13.71 6.43
C LYS A 224 -0.22 -13.98 5.73
N GLY A 225 0.55 -12.91 5.53
CA GLY A 225 1.92 -12.96 5.05
C GLY A 225 2.86 -12.25 6.02
N GLU A 226 3.83 -12.97 6.57
CA GLU A 226 4.83 -12.45 7.49
C GLU A 226 6.10 -12.07 6.74
N TYR A 227 6.73 -10.97 7.14
CA TYR A 227 7.89 -10.38 6.50
C TYR A 227 8.98 -10.04 7.51
N MET A 228 10.20 -10.00 7.03
CA MET A 228 11.35 -9.43 7.72
C MET A 228 11.92 -8.26 6.92
N LEU A 229 12.05 -7.10 7.57
CA LEU A 229 12.74 -5.94 7.02
C LEU A 229 14.17 -5.93 7.55
N MET A 230 15.14 -5.91 6.64
CA MET A 230 16.54 -5.91 6.95
C MET A 230 17.13 -4.49 6.84
N ASP A 231 18.28 -4.31 7.48
CA ASP A 231 19.02 -3.04 7.52
C ASP A 231 19.45 -2.58 6.12
N ARG A 232 19.63 -1.28 5.94
CA ARG A 232 20.16 -0.67 4.71
C ARG A 232 21.57 -1.13 4.35
N ALA A 233 22.36 -1.57 5.35
CA ALA A 233 23.69 -2.11 5.11
C ALA A 233 23.72 -3.34 4.20
N VAL A 234 22.57 -3.99 4.01
CA VAL A 234 22.38 -5.16 3.13
C VAL A 234 21.34 -4.92 2.04
N GLY A 235 20.91 -3.68 1.85
CA GLY A 235 19.84 -3.30 0.92
C GLY A 235 20.18 -3.50 -0.56
N ASP A 236 21.47 -3.58 -0.87
CA ASP A 236 22.04 -3.78 -2.21
C ASP A 236 22.43 -5.23 -2.52
N LYS A 237 22.09 -6.18 -1.61
CA LYS A 237 22.37 -7.62 -1.84
C LYS A 237 21.71 -8.16 -3.10
N VAL A 238 20.56 -7.60 -3.50
CA VAL A 238 19.94 -7.83 -4.79
C VAL A 238 19.55 -6.50 -5.41
N LYS A 239 19.63 -6.41 -6.74
CA LYS A 239 19.28 -5.20 -7.50
C LYS A 239 17.82 -5.24 -7.97
N HIS A 240 17.31 -6.43 -8.26
CA HIS A 240 15.96 -6.71 -8.76
C HIS A 240 15.11 -7.36 -7.66
N THR A 241 13.81 -7.42 -7.88
CA THR A 241 12.95 -8.29 -7.07
C THR A 241 13.15 -9.74 -7.47
N ILE A 242 13.57 -10.58 -6.53
CA ILE A 242 13.83 -12.00 -6.76
C ILE A 242 12.68 -12.82 -6.23
N PHE A 243 11.95 -13.49 -7.14
CA PHE A 243 10.94 -14.50 -6.84
C PHE A 243 11.51 -15.90 -7.04
N GLN A 244 10.97 -16.89 -6.36
CA GLN A 244 11.09 -18.30 -6.70
C GLN A 244 9.91 -18.70 -7.61
N CYS A 245 10.06 -19.79 -8.36
CA CYS A 245 8.95 -20.35 -9.12
C CYS A 245 7.73 -20.59 -8.22
N PRO A 246 6.50 -20.33 -8.72
CA PRO A 246 5.29 -20.53 -7.95
C PRO A 246 5.16 -21.99 -7.48
N SER A 247 4.65 -22.17 -6.28
CA SER A 247 4.25 -23.45 -5.73
C SER A 247 2.73 -23.53 -5.64
N LYS A 248 2.19 -24.69 -5.22
CA LYS A 248 0.75 -24.86 -4.95
C LYS A 248 0.20 -23.84 -3.94
N MET A 249 1.07 -23.24 -3.11
CA MET A 249 0.71 -22.21 -2.11
C MET A 249 0.90 -20.77 -2.62
N GLY A 250 1.18 -20.56 -3.91
CA GLY A 250 1.34 -19.27 -4.55
C GLY A 250 2.79 -18.90 -4.89
N LYS A 251 3.07 -17.60 -5.03
CA LYS A 251 4.33 -17.03 -5.58
C LYS A 251 5.60 -17.29 -4.77
N GLY A 252 5.51 -17.91 -3.60
CA GLY A 252 6.66 -18.20 -2.74
C GLY A 252 7.21 -16.94 -2.03
N VAL A 253 8.32 -17.16 -1.30
CA VAL A 253 9.08 -16.12 -0.61
C VAL A 253 9.94 -15.37 -1.60
N LEU A 254 9.97 -14.06 -1.50
CA LEU A 254 10.80 -13.18 -2.31
C LEU A 254 11.87 -12.47 -1.49
N VAL A 255 12.88 -11.96 -2.18
CA VAL A 255 13.90 -11.04 -1.66
C VAL A 255 13.89 -9.81 -2.57
N THR A 256 13.68 -8.60 -2.02
CA THR A 256 13.56 -7.39 -2.82
C THR A 256 14.17 -6.19 -2.10
N PRO A 257 14.86 -5.28 -2.80
CA PRO A 257 15.19 -3.98 -2.22
C PRO A 257 13.92 -3.16 -1.99
N THR A 258 13.99 -2.16 -1.14
CA THR A 258 12.93 -1.17 -0.97
C THR A 258 13.33 0.17 -1.59
N VAL A 259 12.37 1.05 -1.85
CA VAL A 259 12.65 2.40 -2.38
C VAL A 259 13.58 3.20 -1.47
N ASP A 260 13.59 2.89 -0.18
CA ASP A 260 14.40 3.56 0.85
C ASP A 260 15.75 2.88 1.11
N GLY A 261 16.08 1.81 0.39
CA GLY A 261 17.37 1.14 0.47
C GLY A 261 17.48 0.06 1.55
N ASN A 262 16.40 -0.37 2.16
CA ASN A 262 16.35 -1.58 2.98
C ASN A 262 16.20 -2.82 2.08
N LEU A 263 16.37 -4.02 2.64
CA LEU A 263 16.02 -5.28 2.00
C LEU A 263 14.80 -5.88 2.70
N LEU A 264 13.84 -6.37 1.92
CA LEU A 264 12.62 -7.01 2.39
C LEU A 264 12.65 -8.50 2.03
N VAL A 265 12.31 -9.35 2.99
CA VAL A 265 12.24 -10.80 2.83
C VAL A 265 10.86 -11.27 3.27
N GLY A 266 10.22 -12.07 2.47
CA GLY A 266 8.85 -12.58 2.70
C GLY A 266 8.04 -12.60 1.40
N PRO A 267 6.73 -12.83 1.48
CA PRO A 267 5.97 -13.23 2.64
C PRO A 267 5.85 -14.73 2.86
N SER A 268 5.35 -15.11 4.04
CA SER A 268 4.65 -16.39 4.20
C SER A 268 3.25 -16.33 3.57
N ALA A 269 2.54 -17.47 3.53
CA ALA A 269 1.16 -17.53 3.07
C ALA A 269 0.39 -18.54 3.92
N VAL A 270 -0.42 -18.05 4.85
CA VAL A 270 -1.20 -18.85 5.78
C VAL A 270 -2.60 -18.28 5.88
N ASP A 271 -3.61 -19.09 5.60
CA ASP A 271 -5.00 -18.70 5.82
C ASP A 271 -5.31 -18.74 7.32
N ILE A 272 -5.97 -17.71 7.82
CA ILE A 272 -6.31 -17.51 9.22
C ILE A 272 -7.79 -17.15 9.37
N ASP A 273 -8.33 -17.26 10.57
CA ASP A 273 -9.74 -16.92 10.84
C ASP A 273 -9.91 -15.43 11.16
N GLU A 274 -8.96 -14.84 11.89
CA GLU A 274 -9.07 -13.46 12.37
C GLU A 274 -8.55 -12.46 11.32
N LYS A 275 -9.44 -11.55 10.88
CA LYS A 275 -9.16 -10.56 9.83
C LYS A 275 -8.21 -9.43 10.24
N ASP A 276 -7.87 -9.31 11.50
CA ASP A 276 -7.01 -8.27 12.09
C ASP A 276 -5.79 -8.80 12.84
N ASP A 277 -5.56 -10.13 12.85
CA ASP A 277 -4.34 -10.71 13.43
C ASP A 277 -3.09 -10.44 12.59
N CYS A 278 -2.49 -9.28 12.83
CA CYS A 278 -1.20 -8.87 12.24
C CYS A 278 0.02 -9.28 13.09
N SER A 279 -0.11 -10.24 13.98
CA SER A 279 1.02 -10.78 14.75
C SER A 279 1.98 -11.57 13.87
N THR A 280 3.27 -11.54 14.19
CA THR A 280 4.29 -12.41 13.59
C THR A 280 4.62 -13.57 14.51
N THR A 281 4.95 -14.73 13.93
CA THR A 281 5.30 -15.94 14.65
C THR A 281 6.75 -16.33 14.40
N ALA A 282 7.36 -17.04 15.38
CA ALA A 282 8.71 -17.55 15.20
C ALA A 282 8.77 -18.57 14.05
N ASP A 283 7.77 -19.43 13.93
CA ASP A 283 7.73 -20.45 12.87
C ASP A 283 7.55 -19.82 11.48
N GLY A 284 6.64 -18.84 11.35
CA GLY A 284 6.41 -18.12 10.09
C GLY A 284 7.64 -17.37 9.62
N THR A 285 8.25 -16.56 10.50
CA THR A 285 9.47 -15.79 10.17
C THR A 285 10.67 -16.68 9.88
N ASN A 286 10.90 -17.77 10.67
CA ASN A 286 11.97 -18.73 10.41
C ASN A 286 11.75 -19.48 9.09
N GLY A 287 10.49 -19.86 8.77
CA GLY A 287 10.14 -20.51 7.50
C GLY A 287 10.44 -19.60 6.30
N VAL A 288 10.03 -18.33 6.39
CA VAL A 288 10.32 -17.29 5.39
C VAL A 288 11.84 -17.14 5.20
N PHE A 289 12.60 -17.01 6.28
CA PHE A 289 14.04 -16.83 6.20
C PHE A 289 14.75 -18.04 5.56
N LYS A 290 14.39 -19.25 5.99
CA LYS A 290 14.94 -20.48 5.43
C LYS A 290 14.69 -20.61 3.93
N THR A 291 13.48 -20.24 3.49
CA THR A 291 13.12 -20.26 2.07
C THR A 291 13.91 -19.21 1.27
N ALA A 292 14.10 -18.01 1.83
CA ALA A 292 14.87 -16.94 1.19
C ALA A 292 16.36 -17.30 0.98
N LEU A 293 16.94 -18.08 1.89
CA LEU A 293 18.32 -18.58 1.76
C LEU A 293 18.53 -19.46 0.51
N ARG A 294 17.48 -20.08 -0.04
CA ARG A 294 17.55 -20.78 -1.32
C ARG A 294 17.92 -19.84 -2.46
N SER A 295 17.37 -18.61 -2.42
CA SER A 295 17.63 -17.59 -3.45
C SER A 295 18.92 -16.81 -3.17
N VAL A 296 19.13 -16.37 -1.92
CA VAL A 296 20.26 -15.53 -1.52
C VAL A 296 20.92 -16.11 -0.27
N PRO A 297 21.88 -17.04 -0.42
CA PRO A 297 22.50 -17.77 0.71
C PRO A 297 23.25 -16.89 1.71
N SER A 298 23.66 -15.69 1.28
CA SER A 298 24.44 -14.74 2.11
C SER A 298 23.62 -13.90 3.07
N LEU A 299 22.28 -14.11 3.18
CA LEU A 299 21.44 -13.41 4.14
C LEU A 299 21.75 -13.82 5.59
N SER A 300 21.59 -12.88 6.53
CA SER A 300 21.78 -13.13 7.96
C SER A 300 20.64 -12.53 8.78
N THR A 301 20.11 -13.27 9.75
CA THR A 301 19.11 -12.77 10.70
C THR A 301 19.62 -11.62 11.57
N ARG A 302 20.95 -11.43 11.67
CA ARG A 302 21.58 -10.29 12.38
C ARG A 302 21.26 -8.96 11.74
N ASP A 303 20.88 -8.94 10.46
CA ASP A 303 20.55 -7.74 9.69
C ASP A 303 19.08 -7.37 9.78
N VAL A 304 18.24 -8.21 10.40
CA VAL A 304 16.80 -7.93 10.58
C VAL A 304 16.63 -6.82 11.61
N ILE A 305 15.93 -5.75 11.22
CA ILE A 305 15.62 -4.61 12.11
C ILE A 305 14.18 -4.66 12.64
N THR A 306 13.28 -5.30 11.92
CA THR A 306 11.89 -5.52 12.36
C THR A 306 11.22 -6.61 11.55
N SER A 307 10.15 -7.21 12.10
CA SER A 307 9.22 -8.07 11.38
C SER A 307 7.82 -7.45 11.41
N PHE A 308 6.99 -7.81 10.44
CA PHE A 308 5.60 -7.41 10.38
C PHE A 308 4.78 -8.44 9.60
N ALA A 309 3.47 -8.40 9.76
CA ALA A 309 2.55 -9.20 8.97
C ALA A 309 1.49 -8.32 8.29
N GLY A 310 1.04 -8.75 7.11
CA GLY A 310 -0.07 -8.16 6.40
C GLY A 310 -1.08 -9.23 6.00
N ILE A 311 -2.35 -8.86 5.94
CA ILE A 311 -3.44 -9.76 5.63
C ILE A 311 -3.96 -9.44 4.23
N ARG A 312 -3.88 -10.41 3.32
CA ARG A 312 -4.42 -10.30 1.96
C ARG A 312 -5.91 -10.60 1.99
N ALA A 313 -6.66 -9.83 1.22
CA ALA A 313 -8.09 -10.03 1.00
C ALA A 313 -8.29 -11.10 -0.08
N HIS A 314 -7.95 -12.37 0.22
CA HIS A 314 -8.12 -13.47 -0.72
C HIS A 314 -9.60 -13.80 -0.88
N SER A 315 -10.08 -13.93 -2.12
CA SER A 315 -11.43 -14.39 -2.43
C SER A 315 -11.42 -15.86 -2.87
N THR A 316 -12.57 -16.51 -2.78
CA THR A 316 -12.72 -17.90 -3.25
C THR A 316 -12.64 -18.04 -4.77
N GLY A 317 -12.70 -16.91 -5.52
CA GLY A 317 -12.51 -16.86 -6.96
C GLY A 317 -11.07 -16.46 -7.32
N ASP A 318 -10.71 -16.74 -8.58
CA ASP A 318 -9.35 -16.46 -9.08
C ASP A 318 -9.16 -15.02 -9.58
N ASP A 319 -10.22 -14.17 -9.53
CA ASP A 319 -10.21 -12.81 -10.08
C ASP A 319 -10.61 -11.77 -9.04
N PHE A 320 -10.41 -10.49 -9.37
CA PHE A 320 -10.94 -9.36 -8.61
C PHE A 320 -12.47 -9.28 -8.75
N ILE A 321 -13.15 -8.92 -7.68
CA ILE A 321 -14.60 -8.68 -7.65
C ILE A 321 -14.82 -7.18 -7.71
N ILE A 322 -14.95 -6.64 -8.94
CA ILE A 322 -15.21 -5.21 -9.15
C ILE A 322 -16.48 -5.09 -9.98
N ALA A 323 -17.62 -4.97 -9.30
CA ALA A 323 -18.93 -4.94 -9.92
C ALA A 323 -19.98 -4.31 -9.00
N PRO A 324 -21.09 -3.80 -9.55
CA PRO A 324 -22.29 -3.50 -8.77
C PRO A 324 -22.80 -4.74 -8.03
N SER A 325 -23.33 -4.53 -6.83
CA SER A 325 -23.99 -5.61 -6.09
C SER A 325 -25.31 -6.02 -6.76
N GLU A 326 -25.64 -7.31 -6.71
CA GLU A 326 -26.94 -7.79 -7.15
C GLU A 326 -28.11 -7.24 -6.32
N LYS A 327 -27.84 -6.74 -5.12
CA LYS A 327 -28.86 -6.14 -4.24
C LYS A 327 -29.18 -4.70 -4.61
N ASP A 328 -28.19 -3.94 -5.10
CA ASP A 328 -28.36 -2.56 -5.51
C ASP A 328 -27.24 -2.14 -6.47
N ALA A 329 -27.61 -1.73 -7.69
CA ALA A 329 -26.67 -1.36 -8.74
C ALA A 329 -25.78 -0.15 -8.40
N LYS A 330 -26.18 0.68 -7.42
CA LYS A 330 -25.40 1.83 -6.94
C LYS A 330 -24.47 1.50 -5.77
N PHE A 331 -24.46 0.24 -5.33
CA PHE A 331 -23.49 -0.27 -4.37
C PHE A 331 -22.44 -1.09 -5.14
N ILE A 332 -21.22 -0.55 -5.28
CA ILE A 332 -20.17 -1.12 -6.09
C ILE A 332 -19.14 -1.80 -5.17
N ASN A 333 -18.96 -3.10 -5.35
CA ASN A 333 -17.93 -3.85 -4.64
C ASN A 333 -16.57 -3.70 -5.33
N VAL A 334 -15.50 -3.50 -4.56
CA VAL A 334 -14.10 -3.53 -4.95
C VAL A 334 -13.41 -4.50 -3.97
N ALA A 335 -13.70 -5.77 -4.14
CA ALA A 335 -13.38 -6.85 -3.22
C ALA A 335 -12.41 -7.87 -3.83
N GLY A 336 -11.84 -8.74 -3.00
CA GLY A 336 -10.85 -9.72 -3.46
C GLY A 336 -9.56 -9.11 -3.98
N ILE A 337 -9.25 -7.86 -3.60
CA ILE A 337 -8.06 -7.15 -4.08
C ILE A 337 -6.83 -7.62 -3.28
N GLU A 338 -6.30 -8.75 -3.67
CA GLU A 338 -5.02 -9.29 -3.23
C GLU A 338 -3.90 -8.96 -4.24
N SER A 339 -2.76 -9.68 -4.25
CA SER A 339 -1.76 -9.50 -5.30
C SER A 339 -2.34 -9.85 -6.69
N PRO A 340 -2.18 -8.98 -7.70
CA PRO A 340 -1.33 -7.78 -7.78
C PRO A 340 -2.04 -6.43 -7.50
N GLY A 341 -2.91 -6.34 -6.53
CA GLY A 341 -3.76 -5.18 -6.26
C GLY A 341 -3.04 -3.83 -6.13
N LEU A 342 -1.83 -3.78 -5.56
CA LEU A 342 -1.05 -2.54 -5.50
C LEU A 342 -0.69 -2.03 -6.89
N SER A 343 -0.23 -2.90 -7.78
CA SER A 343 0.09 -2.57 -9.18
C SER A 343 -1.16 -2.16 -9.96
N SER A 344 -2.27 -2.83 -9.69
CA SER A 344 -3.57 -2.60 -10.36
C SER A 344 -4.29 -1.36 -9.87
N ALA A 345 -3.91 -0.81 -8.70
CA ALA A 345 -4.69 0.23 -8.03
C ALA A 345 -4.97 1.48 -8.88
N PRO A 346 -4.03 2.00 -9.70
CA PRO A 346 -4.33 3.13 -10.59
C PRO A 346 -5.43 2.79 -11.60
N ALA A 347 -5.38 1.61 -12.21
CA ALA A 347 -6.39 1.15 -13.17
C ALA A 347 -7.73 0.82 -12.49
N ILE A 348 -7.72 0.29 -11.27
CA ILE A 348 -8.92 0.07 -10.46
C ILE A 348 -9.64 1.41 -10.22
N GLY A 349 -8.88 2.46 -9.86
CA GLY A 349 -9.45 3.79 -9.63
C GLY A 349 -10.20 4.32 -10.85
N LEU A 350 -9.59 4.24 -12.03
CA LEU A 350 -10.20 4.64 -13.31
C LEU A 350 -11.42 3.77 -13.63
N TYR A 351 -11.29 2.44 -13.52
CA TYR A 351 -12.35 1.50 -13.86
C TYR A 351 -13.63 1.72 -13.04
N VAL A 352 -13.50 1.94 -11.73
CA VAL A 352 -14.64 2.23 -10.86
C VAL A 352 -15.21 3.63 -11.12
N CYS A 353 -14.34 4.61 -11.35
CA CYS A 353 -14.75 5.97 -11.71
C CYS A 353 -15.61 5.95 -13.00
N ASP A 354 -15.11 5.28 -14.05
CA ASP A 354 -15.83 5.16 -15.33
C ASP A 354 -17.19 4.47 -15.16
N MET A 355 -17.28 3.43 -14.35
CA MET A 355 -18.51 2.71 -14.03
C MET A 355 -19.58 3.66 -13.41
N ILE A 356 -19.16 4.49 -12.45
CA ILE A 356 -20.06 5.47 -11.79
C ILE A 356 -20.49 6.56 -12.77
N LEU A 357 -19.56 7.09 -13.56
CA LEU A 357 -19.85 8.17 -14.51
C LEU A 357 -20.76 7.70 -15.66
N GLN A 358 -20.62 6.47 -16.13
CA GLN A 358 -21.50 5.88 -17.15
C GLN A 358 -22.94 5.77 -16.65
N ASP A 359 -23.16 5.35 -15.41
CA ASP A 359 -24.49 5.24 -14.81
C ASP A 359 -25.07 6.63 -14.45
N LYS A 360 -24.24 7.53 -13.89
CA LYS A 360 -24.66 8.89 -13.50
C LYS A 360 -24.94 9.81 -14.69
N GLY A 361 -24.37 9.50 -15.87
CA GLY A 361 -24.54 10.28 -17.10
C GLY A 361 -23.55 11.46 -17.18
N LYS A 362 -23.99 12.57 -17.80
CA LYS A 362 -23.08 13.71 -18.08
C LYS A 362 -22.66 14.42 -16.79
N VAL A 363 -21.44 14.12 -16.34
CA VAL A 363 -20.75 14.87 -15.29
C VAL A 363 -19.56 15.59 -15.91
N SER A 364 -19.40 16.88 -15.66
CA SER A 364 -18.27 17.66 -16.19
C SER A 364 -17.02 17.48 -15.33
N GLU A 365 -15.86 17.51 -15.96
CA GLU A 365 -14.60 17.63 -15.23
C GLU A 365 -14.52 19.02 -14.56
N LYS A 366 -13.74 19.08 -13.47
CA LYS A 366 -13.39 20.34 -12.81
C LYS A 366 -12.36 21.10 -13.64
N ALA A 367 -12.62 22.38 -13.89
CA ALA A 367 -11.69 23.24 -14.61
C ALA A 367 -10.42 23.57 -13.79
N ASP A 368 -10.51 23.46 -12.47
CA ASP A 368 -9.47 23.77 -11.49
C ASP A 368 -8.87 22.51 -10.83
N PHE A 369 -9.02 21.36 -11.45
CA PHE A 369 -8.43 20.12 -10.94
C PHE A 369 -6.92 20.23 -10.81
N ILE A 370 -6.40 19.92 -9.62
CA ILE A 370 -4.97 19.90 -9.30
C ILE A 370 -4.46 18.47 -9.45
N PRO A 371 -3.67 18.13 -10.49
CA PRO A 371 -3.28 16.75 -10.77
C PRO A 371 -2.28 16.15 -9.78
N GLY A 372 -1.47 17.01 -9.12
CA GLY A 372 -0.42 16.60 -8.19
C GLY A 372 -0.59 17.18 -6.79
N ARG A 373 0.44 17.06 -5.99
CA ARG A 373 0.57 17.69 -4.67
C ARG A 373 1.92 18.39 -4.54
N PRO A 374 2.12 19.28 -3.57
CA PRO A 374 3.44 19.82 -3.27
C PRO A 374 4.43 18.68 -2.95
N ALA A 375 5.65 18.79 -3.48
CA ALA A 375 6.70 17.82 -3.19
C ALA A 375 7.06 17.84 -1.70
N PRO A 376 7.04 16.70 -0.99
CA PRO A 376 7.44 16.65 0.40
C PRO A 376 8.94 16.96 0.53
N VAL A 377 9.30 17.69 1.58
CA VAL A 377 10.71 17.93 1.90
C VAL A 377 11.35 16.60 2.32
N ARG A 378 12.50 16.29 1.72
CA ARG A 378 13.29 15.11 2.05
C ARG A 378 14.71 15.54 2.41
N PHE A 379 14.85 16.10 3.60
CA PHE A 379 16.09 16.72 4.09
C PHE A 379 17.33 15.81 3.92
N ARG A 380 17.15 14.51 4.12
CA ARG A 380 18.24 13.52 3.98
C ARG A 380 18.83 13.43 2.56
N HIS A 381 18.07 13.81 1.52
CA HIS A 381 18.49 13.75 0.13
C HIS A 381 18.99 15.07 -0.43
N MET A 382 18.92 16.15 0.34
CA MET A 382 19.37 17.50 -0.04
C MET A 382 20.87 17.64 0.07
N SER A 383 21.46 18.49 -0.80
CA SER A 383 22.83 18.97 -0.68
C SER A 383 23.04 19.83 0.56
N ALA A 384 24.28 20.11 0.91
CA ALA A 384 24.60 20.97 2.06
C ALA A 384 24.07 22.40 1.87
N GLU A 385 24.14 22.91 0.67
CA GLU A 385 23.66 24.23 0.28
C GLU A 385 22.14 24.35 0.38
N GLU A 386 21.41 23.36 -0.13
CA GLU A 386 19.94 23.28 -0.03
C GLU A 386 19.50 23.19 1.42
N ARG A 387 20.15 22.36 2.24
CA ARG A 387 19.86 22.24 3.69
C ARG A 387 20.07 23.57 4.39
N LYS A 388 21.18 24.28 4.10
CA LYS A 388 21.46 25.57 4.69
C LYS A 388 20.38 26.60 4.33
N ALA A 389 20.03 26.73 3.07
CA ALA A 389 18.97 27.63 2.62
C ALA A 389 17.60 27.31 3.25
N LEU A 390 17.28 26.03 3.37
CA LEU A 390 16.04 25.58 4.02
C LEU A 390 16.00 25.94 5.52
N VAL A 391 17.10 25.73 6.24
CA VAL A 391 17.23 26.06 7.67
C VAL A 391 17.18 27.58 7.91
N GLU A 392 17.78 28.38 7.03
CA GLU A 392 17.69 29.85 7.07
C GLU A 392 16.24 30.32 6.90
N LYS A 393 15.47 29.67 6.03
CA LYS A 393 14.05 29.97 5.80
C LYS A 393 13.16 29.52 6.97
N ASN A 394 13.43 28.35 7.55
CA ASN A 394 12.69 27.80 8.70
C ASN A 394 13.62 26.98 9.58
N SER A 395 13.92 27.48 10.78
CA SER A 395 14.86 26.87 11.73
C SER A 395 14.43 25.47 12.22
N ALA A 396 13.16 25.08 12.08
CA ALA A 396 12.68 23.75 12.45
C ALA A 396 13.38 22.64 11.65
N TYR A 397 13.79 22.91 10.40
CA TYR A 397 14.58 21.97 9.61
C TYR A 397 16.04 21.82 10.08
N GLY A 398 16.51 22.71 10.94
CA GLY A 398 17.83 22.58 11.59
C GLY A 398 17.85 21.61 12.77
N ARG A 399 16.69 21.15 13.24
CA ARG A 399 16.58 20.23 14.39
C ARG A 399 16.32 18.81 13.95
N VAL A 400 17.37 17.96 13.92
CA VAL A 400 17.24 16.53 13.59
C VAL A 400 16.65 15.77 14.76
N ILE A 401 15.45 15.27 14.59
CA ILE A 401 14.70 14.48 15.59
C ILE A 401 15.02 12.99 15.47
N CYS A 402 14.93 12.41 14.27
CA CYS A 402 15.29 11.01 14.01
C CYS A 402 16.68 10.92 13.36
N ARG A 403 17.68 10.47 14.13
CA ARG A 403 19.07 10.39 13.64
C ARG A 403 19.28 9.24 12.64
N CYS A 404 18.61 8.09 12.82
CA CYS A 404 18.76 6.93 11.94
C CYS A 404 18.28 7.23 10.51
N GLU A 405 17.22 8.01 10.36
CA GLU A 405 16.59 8.36 9.09
C GLU A 405 16.88 9.82 8.68
N THR A 406 17.58 10.59 9.53
CA THR A 406 17.88 12.02 9.31
C THR A 406 16.61 12.84 9.07
N ILE A 407 15.60 12.65 9.93
CA ILE A 407 14.34 13.40 9.84
C ILE A 407 14.38 14.58 10.82
N THR A 408 14.01 15.74 10.31
CA THR A 408 13.98 17.01 11.02
C THR A 408 12.61 17.26 11.66
N GLU A 409 12.57 18.22 12.61
CA GLU A 409 11.29 18.70 13.15
C GLU A 409 10.44 19.35 12.06
N GLY A 410 11.04 20.09 11.12
CA GLY A 410 10.33 20.70 10.00
C GLY A 410 9.55 19.69 9.16
N GLU A 411 10.17 18.54 8.82
CA GLU A 411 9.47 17.46 8.10
C GLU A 411 8.32 16.84 8.91
N ILE A 412 8.45 16.75 10.24
CA ILE A 412 7.37 16.26 11.10
C ILE A 412 6.22 17.27 11.15
N LEU A 413 6.52 18.57 11.21
CA LEU A 413 5.50 19.62 11.15
C LEU A 413 4.75 19.61 9.81
N ASP A 414 5.46 19.49 8.69
CA ASP A 414 4.85 19.35 7.37
C ASP A 414 3.89 18.14 7.32
N ALA A 415 4.30 17.01 7.90
CA ALA A 415 3.49 15.81 7.94
C ALA A 415 2.22 15.94 8.80
N ILE A 416 2.26 16.74 9.86
CA ILE A 416 1.10 17.04 10.73
C ILE A 416 0.15 18.01 10.04
N HIS A 417 0.67 19.04 9.37
CA HIS A 417 -0.12 20.10 8.74
C HIS A 417 -0.48 19.85 7.26
N ALA A 418 -0.19 18.65 6.71
CA ALA A 418 -0.58 18.26 5.37
C ALA A 418 -2.13 18.22 5.23
N PRO A 419 -2.71 18.30 4.00
CA PRO A 419 -4.15 18.29 3.77
C PRO A 419 -4.91 17.14 4.44
N ALA A 420 -4.28 15.97 4.54
CA ALA A 420 -4.74 14.83 5.32
C ALA A 420 -3.67 14.44 6.37
N GLY A 421 -3.26 15.40 7.20
CA GLY A 421 -2.09 15.33 8.06
C GLY A 421 -2.10 14.23 9.11
N ALA A 422 -0.93 13.94 9.69
CA ALA A 422 -0.77 12.94 10.73
C ALA A 422 -1.38 13.40 12.06
N ILE A 423 -2.11 12.51 12.73
CA ILE A 423 -2.72 12.77 14.03
C ILE A 423 -2.21 11.83 15.13
N ASP A 424 -1.36 10.87 14.77
CA ASP A 424 -0.77 9.90 15.68
C ASP A 424 0.69 9.59 15.30
N VAL A 425 1.38 8.84 16.13
CA VAL A 425 2.81 8.57 15.97
C VAL A 425 3.12 7.75 14.71
N ASP A 426 2.29 6.77 14.37
CA ASP A 426 2.49 5.97 13.16
C ASP A 426 2.06 6.72 11.89
N GLY A 427 1.18 7.73 12.01
CA GLY A 427 0.88 8.70 10.94
C GLY A 427 2.09 9.54 10.57
N VAL A 428 2.81 10.07 11.56
CA VAL A 428 4.11 10.73 11.35
C VAL A 428 5.14 9.77 10.75
N LYS A 429 5.23 8.55 11.28
CA LYS A 429 6.13 7.50 10.81
C LYS A 429 5.94 7.20 9.32
N ARG A 430 4.69 7.03 8.86
CA ARG A 430 4.38 6.70 7.46
C ARG A 430 4.66 7.87 6.49
N ARG A 431 4.59 9.12 6.94
CA ARG A 431 4.84 10.31 6.10
C ARG A 431 6.30 10.73 6.06
N THR A 432 7.04 10.51 7.16
CA THR A 432 8.41 11.03 7.31
C THR A 432 9.48 9.95 7.40
N ARG A 433 9.13 8.70 7.76
CA ARG A 433 10.02 7.62 8.18
C ARG A 433 10.65 7.80 9.57
N ALA A 434 10.33 8.84 10.34
CA ALA A 434 10.72 8.88 11.75
C ALA A 434 10.29 7.58 12.45
N ARG A 435 11.19 6.93 13.21
CA ARG A 435 11.01 5.64 13.88
C ARG A 435 11.15 4.37 12.99
N MET A 436 11.48 4.50 11.69
CA MET A 436 11.67 3.32 10.80
C MET A 436 13.11 2.80 10.74
N GLY A 437 14.08 3.54 11.26
CA GLY A 437 15.47 3.13 11.23
C GLY A 437 15.79 2.08 12.31
N ARG A 438 17.05 1.65 12.36
CA ARG A 438 17.58 0.55 13.19
C ARG A 438 17.11 0.55 14.65
N CYS A 439 16.93 1.71 15.29
CA CYS A 439 16.51 1.79 16.70
C CYS A 439 14.97 1.67 16.89
N GLN A 440 14.18 1.61 15.83
CA GLN A 440 12.71 1.49 15.85
C GLN A 440 12.00 2.47 16.80
N GLY A 441 12.49 3.72 16.84
CA GLY A 441 11.90 4.78 17.64
C GLY A 441 12.49 4.96 19.06
N GLY A 442 13.46 4.15 19.45
CA GLY A 442 14.05 4.20 20.80
C GLY A 442 14.60 5.55 21.22
N PHE A 443 15.03 6.41 20.28
CA PHE A 443 15.54 7.75 20.58
C PHE A 443 14.59 8.88 20.16
N CYS A 444 13.89 8.74 19.05
CA CYS A 444 13.04 9.80 18.53
C CYS A 444 11.57 9.71 19.01
N GLY A 445 11.17 8.59 19.61
CA GLY A 445 9.77 8.32 19.96
C GLY A 445 9.16 9.40 20.87
N SER A 446 9.81 9.74 21.97
CA SER A 446 9.35 10.77 22.91
C SER A 446 9.24 12.15 22.27
N LYS A 447 10.22 12.49 21.41
CA LYS A 447 10.20 13.78 20.70
C LYS A 447 9.06 13.90 19.71
N VAL A 448 8.72 12.80 18.99
CA VAL A 448 7.55 12.77 18.09
C VAL A 448 6.26 12.95 18.87
N VAL A 449 6.12 12.33 20.06
CA VAL A 449 4.97 12.50 20.94
C VAL A 449 4.86 13.96 21.42
N GLU A 450 5.96 14.58 21.87
CA GLU A 450 6.01 15.98 22.32
C GLU A 450 5.59 16.95 21.20
N ILE A 451 6.05 16.70 19.96
CA ILE A 451 5.71 17.54 18.80
C ILE A 451 4.22 17.37 18.46
N LEU A 452 3.71 16.13 18.39
CA LEU A 452 2.29 15.87 18.11
C LEU A 452 1.40 16.54 19.16
N ALA A 453 1.68 16.36 20.46
CA ALA A 453 0.90 16.97 21.54
C ALA A 453 0.84 18.49 21.40
N ARG A 454 1.98 19.13 21.13
CA ARG A 454 2.07 20.58 20.92
C ARG A 454 1.24 21.05 19.71
N GLU A 455 1.39 20.40 18.56
CA GLU A 455 0.76 20.83 17.32
C GLU A 455 -0.75 20.55 17.27
N LEU A 456 -1.19 19.49 17.95
CA LEU A 456 -2.60 19.11 18.02
C LEU A 456 -3.33 19.74 19.22
N GLY A 457 -2.59 20.42 20.13
CA GLY A 457 -3.17 20.99 21.34
C GLY A 457 -3.70 19.94 22.32
N GLN A 458 -3.05 18.77 22.38
CA GLN A 458 -3.42 17.63 23.20
C GLN A 458 -2.44 17.42 24.35
N GLU A 459 -2.86 16.74 25.42
CA GLU A 459 -1.96 16.29 26.47
C GLU A 459 -1.11 15.11 25.98
N LEU A 460 0.05 14.88 26.58
CA LEU A 460 1.00 13.84 26.17
C LEU A 460 0.40 12.41 26.24
N ASP A 461 -0.50 12.16 27.21
CA ASP A 461 -1.16 10.89 27.42
C ASP A 461 -2.43 10.68 26.55
N GLU A 462 -2.80 11.69 25.78
CA GLU A 462 -3.82 11.59 24.74
C GLU A 462 -3.23 11.12 23.39
N ILE A 463 -1.92 11.30 23.21
CA ILE A 463 -1.25 10.89 21.96
C ILE A 463 -1.20 9.38 21.86
N THR A 464 -1.77 8.86 20.76
CA THR A 464 -1.80 7.42 20.46
C THR A 464 -0.69 7.00 19.53
N LYS A 465 -0.37 5.71 19.55
CA LYS A 465 0.54 5.12 18.57
C LYS A 465 -0.10 5.07 17.17
N CYS A 466 -1.35 4.62 17.07
CA CYS A 466 -2.08 4.41 15.81
C CYS A 466 -3.60 4.51 15.98
N GLY A 467 -4.09 5.48 16.77
CA GLY A 467 -5.51 5.65 17.08
C GLY A 467 -6.04 4.69 18.14
N GLY A 468 -7.34 4.80 18.44
CA GLY A 468 -8.04 3.97 19.41
C GLY A 468 -7.35 3.95 20.78
N GLU A 469 -7.30 2.79 21.42
CA GLU A 469 -6.71 2.59 22.75
C GLU A 469 -5.17 2.43 22.74
N SER A 470 -4.49 2.73 21.62
CA SER A 470 -3.03 2.55 21.47
C SER A 470 -2.21 3.66 22.14
N LYS A 471 -2.57 4.05 23.35
CA LYS A 471 -1.87 5.07 24.16
C LYS A 471 -0.43 4.66 24.41
N ILE A 472 0.49 5.65 24.32
CA ILE A 472 1.92 5.44 24.60
C ILE A 472 2.22 5.74 26.07
N LEU A 473 1.53 6.72 26.64
CA LEU A 473 1.65 7.12 28.04
C LEU A 473 0.31 6.91 28.73
N PHE A 474 0.34 6.39 29.95
CA PHE A 474 -0.86 6.10 30.76
C PHE A 474 -0.97 7.04 31.99
N GLY A 475 -0.16 8.09 32.04
CA GLY A 475 -0.14 9.11 33.10
C GLY A 475 1.27 9.44 33.55
N ARG A 476 1.35 10.33 34.52
CA ARG A 476 2.62 10.78 35.11
C ARG A 476 3.09 9.76 36.15
N THR A 477 4.38 9.44 36.15
CA THR A 477 4.99 8.52 37.13
C THR A 477 5.53 9.25 38.34
N LYS A 478 5.63 10.60 38.29
CA LYS A 478 6.02 11.49 39.40
C LYS A 478 5.28 12.82 39.30
#